data_ccf8d850ff03ccd4c14fece249f94e00
#
_entry.id   ccf8d850ff03ccd4c14fece249f94e00
#
_cell.length_a   1.000
_cell.length_b   1.000
_cell.length_c   1.000
_cell.angle_alpha   90.00
_cell.angle_beta   90.00
_cell.angle_gamma   90.00
#
_symmetry.space_group_name_H-M   'P 1'
#
loop_
_entity.id
_entity.type
_entity.pdbx_description
1 polymer ?
#
loop_
_entity_poly.entity_id
_entity_poly.type
_entity_poly.pdbx_seq_one_letter_code
_entity_poly.pdbx_strand_id
1 'polypeptide(L)'
;QTNGQGTHGRVWHTDETENIAFSFYVKINDKPERLEGITIDMATIIQKIFEDLYEVKLTIKSPNDLMLNDKKVGGILTQSKVENGITKFLVIGIGINTCKIHFSEDIKQIATSIKKETGIDIDREKIISEFCNRFEKMLETRLSKNED
;
A
#
# COMPACT_ATOMS: atom_id res chain seq x y z
N GLN A 1 -0.73 -12.21 9.61
CA GLN A 1 -2.11 -12.10 9.08
C GLN A 1 -2.59 -13.47 8.61
N THR A 2 -3.76 -13.91 9.06
CA THR A 2 -4.30 -15.26 8.80
C THR A 2 -5.38 -15.31 7.72
N ASN A 3 -5.93 -14.17 7.32
CA ASN A 3 -6.99 -14.06 6.32
C ASN A 3 -6.87 -12.76 5.53
N GLY A 4 -5.75 -12.62 4.82
CA GLY A 4 -5.47 -11.45 4.00
C GLY A 4 -6.44 -11.31 2.83
N GLN A 5 -6.99 -10.11 2.63
CA GLN A 5 -7.89 -9.80 1.54
C GLN A 5 -7.26 -8.80 0.58
N GLY A 6 -7.46 -9.05 -0.71
CA GLY A 6 -7.14 -8.11 -1.78
C GLY A 6 -8.40 -7.53 -2.43
N THR A 7 -8.23 -6.78 -3.49
CA THR A 7 -9.34 -6.23 -4.28
C THR A 7 -10.17 -7.33 -4.95
N HIS A 8 -11.46 -7.06 -5.15
CA HIS A 8 -12.40 -7.98 -5.82
C HIS A 8 -12.48 -9.37 -5.16
N GLY A 9 -12.38 -9.45 -3.83
CA GLY A 9 -12.49 -10.70 -3.08
C GLY A 9 -11.33 -11.68 -3.25
N ARG A 10 -10.21 -11.25 -3.84
CA ARG A 10 -9.01 -12.08 -3.96
C ARG A 10 -8.33 -12.26 -2.61
N VAL A 11 -7.67 -13.40 -2.43
CA VAL A 11 -6.89 -13.67 -1.23
C VAL A 11 -5.52 -12.98 -1.35
N TRP A 12 -5.12 -12.29 -0.29
CA TRP A 12 -3.74 -11.84 -0.11
C TRP A 12 -3.00 -12.90 0.72
N HIS A 13 -2.04 -13.55 0.10
CA HIS A 13 -1.28 -14.62 0.76
C HIS A 13 -0.22 -14.02 1.70
N THR A 14 -0.46 -14.15 2.99
CA THR A 14 0.52 -13.88 4.05
C THR A 14 0.84 -15.19 4.75
N ASP A 15 2.10 -15.50 4.87
CA ASP A 15 2.62 -16.55 5.70
C ASP A 15 3.34 -15.96 6.93
N GLU A 16 3.93 -16.80 7.77
CA GLU A 16 4.61 -16.40 9.01
C GLU A 16 5.93 -15.64 8.75
N THR A 17 6.09 -15.08 7.58
CA THR A 17 7.28 -14.34 7.21
C THR A 17 7.21 -12.88 7.65
N GLU A 18 8.35 -12.21 7.63
CA GLU A 18 8.50 -10.81 8.00
C GLU A 18 8.05 -9.84 6.91
N ASN A 19 7.04 -10.18 6.12
CA ASN A 19 6.41 -9.29 5.15
C ASN A 19 5.63 -8.18 5.84
N ILE A 20 5.42 -7.08 5.14
CA ILE A 20 4.56 -6.00 5.63
C ILE A 20 3.10 -6.36 5.33
N ALA A 21 2.28 -6.38 6.38
CA ALA A 21 0.83 -6.43 6.29
C ALA A 21 0.26 -5.58 7.43
N PHE A 22 -0.22 -4.38 7.12
CA PHE A 22 -0.83 -3.52 8.12
C PHE A 22 -2.07 -2.82 7.57
N SER A 23 -2.97 -2.49 8.46
CA SER A 23 -4.19 -1.74 8.17
C SER A 23 -4.35 -0.61 9.15
N PHE A 24 -4.95 0.48 8.70
CA PHE A 24 -5.27 1.61 9.55
C PHE A 24 -6.60 2.25 9.15
N TYR A 25 -7.18 2.93 10.11
CA TYR A 25 -8.44 3.64 9.99
C TYR A 25 -8.17 5.14 10.01
N VAL A 26 -8.81 5.87 9.11
CA VAL A 26 -8.72 7.32 9.04
C VAL A 26 -10.11 7.93 9.01
N LYS A 27 -10.41 8.77 10.01
CA LYS A 27 -11.63 9.56 10.02
C LYS A 27 -11.47 10.73 9.03
N ILE A 28 -12.41 10.88 8.11
CA ILE A 28 -12.34 11.88 7.03
C ILE A 28 -13.37 13.00 7.27
N ASN A 29 -14.63 12.71 7.08
CA ASN A 29 -15.75 13.63 7.17
C ASN A 29 -15.70 14.74 6.09
N ASP A 30 -15.47 14.37 4.84
CA ASP A 30 -15.38 15.26 3.68
C ASP A 30 -16.02 14.62 2.44
N LYS A 31 -16.16 15.37 1.35
CA LYS A 31 -16.74 14.90 0.10
C LYS A 31 -15.86 13.81 -0.55
N PRO A 32 -16.48 12.77 -1.20
CA PRO A 32 -15.74 11.71 -1.87
C PRO A 32 -14.75 12.21 -2.94
N GLU A 33 -15.07 13.28 -3.64
CA GLU A 33 -14.24 13.87 -4.70
C GLU A 33 -12.87 14.31 -4.18
N ARG A 34 -12.79 14.67 -2.88
CA ARG A 34 -11.53 15.03 -2.22
C ARG A 34 -10.56 13.86 -2.12
N LEU A 35 -11.07 12.65 -2.15
CA LEU A 35 -10.30 11.43 -1.96
C LEU A 35 -10.01 10.70 -3.28
N GLU A 36 -10.47 11.28 -4.40
CA GLU A 36 -10.21 10.72 -5.72
C GLU A 36 -8.71 10.60 -5.98
N GLY A 37 -8.25 9.41 -6.39
CA GLY A 37 -6.83 9.15 -6.62
C GLY A 37 -5.98 8.88 -5.37
N ILE A 38 -6.55 8.87 -4.15
CA ILE A 38 -5.78 8.69 -2.91
C ILE A 38 -4.99 7.37 -2.87
N THR A 39 -5.49 6.31 -3.50
CA THR A 39 -4.80 5.03 -3.56
C THR A 39 -3.52 5.12 -4.40
N ILE A 40 -3.55 5.86 -5.50
CA ILE A 40 -2.36 6.11 -6.33
C ILE A 40 -1.35 6.99 -5.58
N ASP A 41 -1.81 7.99 -4.84
CA ASP A 41 -0.93 8.82 -4.00
C ASP A 41 -0.23 7.99 -2.93
N MET A 42 -0.93 7.05 -2.29
CA MET A 42 -0.33 6.12 -1.33
C MET A 42 0.70 5.20 -1.99
N ALA A 43 0.41 4.69 -3.18
CA ALA A 43 1.36 3.87 -3.94
C ALA A 43 2.63 4.68 -4.29
N THR A 44 2.46 5.94 -4.68
CA THR A 44 3.57 6.86 -4.97
C THR A 44 4.42 7.14 -3.72
N ILE A 45 3.79 7.31 -2.56
CA ILE A 45 4.49 7.45 -1.27
C ILE A 45 5.36 6.22 -1.01
N ILE A 46 4.81 5.01 -1.16
CA ILE A 46 5.55 3.76 -0.94
C ILE A 46 6.71 3.64 -1.94
N GLN A 47 6.46 3.91 -3.22
CA GLN A 47 7.50 3.92 -4.26
C GLN A 47 8.67 4.83 -3.88
N LYS A 48 8.39 6.06 -3.43
CA LYS A 48 9.41 7.01 -3.00
C LYS A 48 10.16 6.57 -1.74
N ILE A 49 9.50 5.95 -0.78
CA ILE A 49 10.14 5.42 0.42
C ILE A 49 11.19 4.35 0.05
N PHE A 50 10.84 3.41 -0.83
CA PHE A 50 11.77 2.37 -1.26
C PHE A 50 12.95 2.93 -2.07
N GLU A 51 12.70 3.94 -2.91
CA GLU A 51 13.76 4.63 -3.63
C GLU A 51 14.69 5.38 -2.68
N ASP A 52 14.14 6.16 -1.74
CA ASP A 52 14.91 7.00 -0.82
C ASP A 52 15.75 6.19 0.18
N LEU A 53 15.21 5.09 0.71
CA LEU A 53 15.86 4.33 1.77
C LEU A 53 16.72 3.15 1.27
N TYR A 54 16.38 2.57 0.13
CA TYR A 54 16.99 1.32 -0.34
C TYR A 54 17.46 1.37 -1.80
N GLU A 55 17.26 2.50 -2.50
CA GLU A 55 17.53 2.63 -3.93
C GLU A 55 16.79 1.59 -4.80
N VAL A 56 15.67 1.07 -4.29
CA VAL A 56 14.81 0.11 -5.00
C VAL A 56 13.74 0.88 -5.76
N LYS A 57 13.71 0.70 -7.08
CA LYS A 57 12.76 1.37 -7.98
C LYS A 57 11.55 0.48 -8.23
N LEU A 58 10.48 0.74 -7.49
CA LEU A 58 9.18 0.12 -7.73
C LEU A 58 8.47 0.84 -8.88
N THR A 59 7.61 0.12 -9.59
CA THR A 59 6.64 0.71 -10.53
C THR A 59 5.22 0.50 -10.03
N ILE A 60 4.30 1.33 -10.50
CA ILE A 60 2.91 1.27 -10.08
C ILE A 60 2.07 0.76 -11.26
N LYS A 61 1.36 -0.33 -11.05
CA LYS A 61 0.30 -0.80 -11.94
C LYS A 61 -1.03 -0.34 -11.36
N SER A 62 -1.59 0.69 -12.00
CA SER A 62 -2.83 1.32 -11.55
C SER A 62 -3.97 0.31 -11.36
N PRO A 63 -4.82 0.50 -10.35
CA PRO A 63 -4.80 1.64 -9.41
C PRO A 63 -3.99 1.39 -8.14
N ASN A 64 -3.62 0.15 -7.82
CA ASN A 64 -3.28 -0.24 -6.46
C ASN A 64 -2.16 -1.28 -6.33
N ASP A 65 -1.50 -1.66 -7.42
CA ASP A 65 -0.44 -2.67 -7.42
C ASP A 65 0.95 -2.04 -7.46
N LEU A 66 1.83 -2.53 -6.59
CA LEU A 66 3.26 -2.23 -6.60
C LEU A 66 4.00 -3.37 -7.30
N MET A 67 4.85 -3.02 -8.26
CA MET A 67 5.56 -3.96 -9.10
C MET A 67 7.07 -3.81 -8.97
N LEU A 68 7.78 -4.93 -9.09
CA LEU A 68 9.23 -4.99 -9.19
C LEU A 68 9.59 -6.07 -10.22
N ASN A 69 10.41 -5.72 -11.23
CA ASN A 69 10.76 -6.62 -12.33
C ASN A 69 9.53 -7.30 -12.99
N ASP A 70 8.50 -6.49 -13.27
CA ASP A 70 7.23 -6.92 -13.90
C ASP A 70 6.40 -7.93 -13.09
N LYS A 71 6.73 -8.11 -11.82
CA LYS A 71 5.97 -8.96 -10.89
C LYS A 71 5.42 -8.15 -9.73
N LYS A 72 4.27 -8.57 -9.22
CA LYS A 72 3.63 -7.90 -8.09
C LYS A 72 4.41 -8.14 -6.81
N VAL A 73 4.79 -7.07 -6.14
CA VAL A 73 5.49 -7.07 -4.86
C VAL A 73 4.64 -6.56 -3.72
N GLY A 74 3.59 -5.82 -4.02
CA GLY A 74 2.71 -5.26 -3.01
C GLY A 74 1.37 -4.81 -3.56
N GLY A 75 0.48 -4.47 -2.67
CA GLY A 75 -0.84 -3.94 -3.00
C GLY A 75 -1.44 -3.11 -1.90
N ILE A 76 -2.37 -2.25 -2.29
CA ILE A 76 -3.12 -1.37 -1.40
C ILE A 76 -4.60 -1.63 -1.59
N LEU A 77 -5.30 -1.86 -0.49
CA LEU A 77 -6.75 -1.97 -0.46
C LEU A 77 -7.33 -0.78 0.30
N THR A 78 -8.13 0.04 -0.39
CA THR A 78 -8.81 1.19 0.20
C THR A 78 -10.31 0.94 0.21
N GLN A 79 -10.90 1.02 1.39
CA GLN A 79 -12.35 0.93 1.58
C GLN A 79 -12.83 2.21 2.26
N SER A 80 -13.97 2.71 1.82
CA SER A 80 -14.59 3.91 2.37
C SER A 80 -16.03 3.66 2.78
N LYS A 81 -16.49 4.44 3.75
CA LYS A 81 -17.93 4.53 4.06
C LYS A 81 -18.42 5.93 3.72
N VAL A 82 -19.42 6.00 2.85
CA VAL A 82 -20.07 7.25 2.47
C VAL A 82 -21.51 7.25 3.02
N GLU A 83 -21.88 8.30 3.72
CA GLU A 83 -23.23 8.54 4.23
C GLU A 83 -23.65 9.97 3.93
N ASN A 84 -24.85 10.14 3.35
CA ASN A 84 -25.38 11.43 2.97
C ASN A 84 -24.43 12.28 2.10
N GLY A 85 -23.72 11.63 1.15
CA GLY A 85 -22.77 12.29 0.26
C GLY A 85 -21.44 12.68 0.92
N ILE A 86 -21.19 12.24 2.14
CA ILE A 86 -19.97 12.53 2.89
C ILE A 86 -19.23 11.23 3.21
N THR A 87 -17.95 11.17 2.87
CA THR A 87 -17.06 10.09 3.29
C THR A 87 -16.79 10.23 4.79
N LYS A 88 -17.21 9.25 5.56
CA LYS A 88 -17.03 9.25 7.02
C LYS A 88 -15.64 8.80 7.42
N PHE A 89 -15.15 7.76 6.76
CA PHE A 89 -13.83 7.21 7.05
C PHE A 89 -13.28 6.40 5.87
N LEU A 90 -11.98 6.15 5.93
CA LEU A 90 -11.26 5.16 5.12
C LEU A 90 -10.73 4.05 6.01
N VAL A 91 -10.76 2.83 5.51
CA VAL A 91 -9.94 1.71 6.01
C VAL A 91 -8.95 1.34 4.90
N ILE A 92 -7.69 1.36 5.22
CA ILE A 92 -6.61 1.16 4.27
C ILE A 92 -5.78 -0.03 4.72
N GLY A 93 -5.65 -1.03 3.84
CA GLY A 93 -4.76 -2.17 4.02
C GLY A 93 -3.59 -2.10 3.05
N ILE A 94 -2.39 -2.33 3.54
CA ILE A 94 -1.16 -2.35 2.74
C ILE A 94 -0.45 -3.68 2.97
N GLY A 95 -0.17 -4.40 1.88
CA GLY A 95 0.62 -5.60 1.89
C GLY A 95 1.84 -5.44 0.98
N ILE A 96 3.04 -5.74 1.48
CA ILE A 96 4.28 -5.71 0.70
C ILE A 96 5.10 -6.95 1.02
N ASN A 97 5.45 -7.71 -0.02
CA ASN A 97 6.35 -8.85 0.09
C ASN A 97 7.78 -8.34 0.24
N THR A 98 8.27 -8.26 1.47
CA THR A 98 9.62 -7.77 1.76
C THR A 98 10.65 -8.87 1.79
N CYS A 99 10.35 -10.02 2.37
CA CYS A 99 11.34 -11.08 2.63
C CYS A 99 10.98 -12.46 2.07
N LYS A 100 9.77 -12.67 1.56
CA LYS A 100 9.33 -13.97 1.03
C LYS A 100 10.17 -14.41 -0.18
N ILE A 101 10.76 -15.61 -0.10
CA ILE A 101 11.61 -16.17 -1.17
C ILE A 101 10.86 -17.21 -2.00
N HIS A 102 10.04 -18.03 -1.34
CA HIS A 102 9.31 -19.12 -1.98
C HIS A 102 7.85 -18.75 -2.22
N PHE A 103 7.41 -18.86 -3.46
CA PHE A 103 6.03 -18.63 -3.88
C PHE A 103 5.45 -19.93 -4.42
N SER A 104 4.17 -20.17 -4.14
CA SER A 104 3.44 -21.32 -4.68
C SER A 104 3.38 -21.28 -6.21
N GLU A 105 3.23 -22.44 -6.83
CA GLU A 105 3.27 -22.61 -8.29
C GLU A 105 2.28 -21.72 -9.05
N ASP A 106 1.11 -21.47 -8.45
CA ASP A 106 0.03 -20.67 -9.02
C ASP A 106 0.34 -19.16 -9.09
N ILE A 107 1.23 -18.65 -8.22
CA ILE A 107 1.56 -17.22 -8.16
C ILE A 107 3.03 -16.88 -8.43
N LYS A 108 3.94 -17.85 -8.49
CA LYS A 108 5.40 -17.59 -8.67
C LYS A 108 5.77 -16.82 -9.94
N GLN A 109 4.90 -16.88 -10.96
CA GLN A 109 5.12 -16.16 -12.22
C GLN A 109 4.69 -14.70 -12.16
N ILE A 110 3.78 -14.36 -11.24
CA ILE A 110 3.16 -13.03 -11.15
C ILE A 110 3.50 -12.27 -9.87
N ALA A 111 4.07 -12.94 -8.87
CA ALA A 111 4.43 -12.34 -7.57
C ALA A 111 5.92 -12.48 -7.28
N THR A 112 6.44 -11.51 -6.53
CA THR A 112 7.83 -11.50 -6.06
C THR A 112 7.95 -10.76 -4.74
N SER A 113 9.19 -10.65 -4.23
CA SER A 113 9.52 -9.87 -3.04
C SER A 113 10.77 -9.02 -3.23
N ILE A 114 10.95 -8.03 -2.37
CA ILE A 114 12.16 -7.20 -2.37
C ILE A 114 13.40 -8.07 -2.16
N LYS A 115 13.39 -8.95 -1.16
CA LYS A 115 14.52 -9.84 -0.86
C LYS A 115 14.88 -10.76 -2.02
N LYS A 116 13.87 -11.33 -2.68
CA LYS A 116 14.08 -12.23 -3.81
C LYS A 116 14.74 -11.54 -5.00
N GLU A 117 14.34 -10.31 -5.31
CA GLU A 117 14.83 -9.58 -6.49
C GLU A 117 16.14 -8.83 -6.23
N THR A 118 16.39 -8.37 -4.99
CA THR A 118 17.49 -7.46 -4.68
C THR A 118 18.49 -8.00 -3.67
N GLY A 119 18.12 -9.02 -2.88
CA GLY A 119 18.91 -9.51 -1.75
C GLY A 119 18.87 -8.61 -0.50
N ILE A 120 18.20 -7.46 -0.56
CA ILE A 120 18.15 -6.45 0.50
C ILE A 120 17.20 -6.89 1.62
N ASP A 121 17.63 -6.72 2.86
CA ASP A 121 16.78 -6.84 4.04
C ASP A 121 16.11 -5.50 4.36
N ILE A 122 14.80 -5.53 4.57
CA ILE A 122 13.97 -4.35 4.80
C ILE A 122 13.64 -4.21 6.28
N ASP A 123 13.84 -3.02 6.82
CA ASP A 123 13.33 -2.61 8.13
C ASP A 123 11.85 -2.21 8.00
N ARG A 124 10.95 -3.12 8.38
CA ARG A 124 9.50 -2.95 8.25
C ARG A 124 8.96 -1.78 9.06
N GLU A 125 9.46 -1.62 10.28
CA GLU A 125 9.03 -0.57 11.19
C GLU A 125 9.37 0.81 10.60
N LYS A 126 10.53 0.92 9.97
CA LYS A 126 10.96 2.15 9.29
C LYS A 126 10.08 2.46 8.09
N ILE A 127 9.73 1.48 7.27
CA ILE A 127 8.81 1.67 6.14
C ILE A 127 7.44 2.14 6.63
N ILE A 128 6.88 1.50 7.65
CA ILE A 128 5.57 1.85 8.21
C ILE A 128 5.60 3.27 8.79
N SER A 129 6.63 3.61 9.56
CA SER A 129 6.80 4.95 10.15
C SER A 129 6.90 6.04 9.08
N GLU A 130 7.74 5.85 8.07
CA GLU A 130 7.88 6.78 6.95
C GLU A 130 6.58 6.93 6.17
N PHE A 131 5.87 5.82 5.93
CA PHE A 131 4.57 5.85 5.27
C PHE A 131 3.57 6.69 6.06
N CYS A 132 3.41 6.44 7.36
CA CYS A 132 2.46 7.17 8.20
C CYS A 132 2.76 8.68 8.20
N ASN A 133 4.01 9.06 8.34
CA ASN A 133 4.42 10.47 8.33
C ASN A 133 4.14 11.17 7.00
N ARG A 134 4.45 10.53 5.88
CA ARG A 134 4.23 11.09 4.54
C ARG A 134 2.74 11.09 4.16
N PHE A 135 2.01 10.05 4.56
CA PHE A 135 0.56 9.96 4.36
C PHE A 135 -0.18 11.07 5.10
N GLU A 136 0.16 11.33 6.37
CA GLU A 136 -0.45 12.40 7.16
C GLU A 136 -0.30 13.76 6.45
N LYS A 137 0.91 14.11 6.03
CA LYS A 137 1.18 15.35 5.29
C LYS A 137 0.41 15.43 3.97
N MET A 138 0.35 14.34 3.22
CA MET A 138 -0.40 14.28 1.97
C MET A 138 -1.89 14.49 2.22
N LEU A 139 -2.45 13.85 3.24
CA LEU A 139 -3.86 13.96 3.60
C LEU A 139 -4.23 15.37 4.06
N GLU A 140 -3.41 15.97 4.93
CA GLU A 140 -3.58 17.36 5.37
C GLU A 140 -3.59 18.32 4.18
N THR A 141 -2.63 18.20 3.26
CA THR A 141 -2.57 19.03 2.05
C THR A 141 -3.80 18.83 1.17
N ARG A 142 -4.28 17.60 1.05
CA ARG A 142 -5.45 17.26 0.23
C ARG A 142 -6.74 17.83 0.80
N LEU A 143 -6.92 17.76 2.12
CA LEU A 143 -8.12 18.22 2.79
C LEU A 143 -8.15 19.73 3.06
N SER A 144 -6.97 20.39 3.19
CA SER A 144 -6.87 21.84 3.43
C SER A 144 -7.10 22.72 2.19
N LYS A 145 -7.07 22.16 0.98
CA LYS A 145 -7.17 22.93 -0.30
C LYS A 145 -8.52 23.58 -0.61
N ASN A 146 -9.39 23.83 0.36
CA ASN A 146 -10.69 24.49 0.14
C ASN A 146 -11.13 25.44 1.24
N GLU A 147 -10.29 26.36 1.60
CA GLU A 147 -10.75 27.60 2.29
C GLU A 147 -10.71 28.83 1.34
N ASP A 148 -10.80 28.55 0.01
CA ASP A 148 -10.97 29.62 -1.00
C ASP A 148 -12.35 29.49 -1.69
#